data_b51ba7a392afc8abdb80a3c314fa6851
#
_entry.id   b51ba7a392afc8abdb80a3c314fa6851
#
_cell.length_a   1.000
_cell.length_b   1.000
_cell.length_c   1.000
_cell.angle_alpha   90.00
_cell.angle_beta   90.00
_cell.angle_gamma   90.00
#
_symmetry.space_group_name_H-M   'P 1'
#
loop_
_entity.id
_entity.type
_entity.pdbx_description
1 polymer ?
#
loop_
_entity_poly.entity_id
_entity_poly.type
_entity_poly.pdbx_seq_one_letter_code
_entity_poly.pdbx_strand_id
1 'polypeptide(L)'
;MSTDKLRAAVVGCGSFGANHLRAIAQSADCELVAAVDADSERAGAAAASHPGCEALIDWRALAGKVDVAVVATPTLKHSEIGCGLLEAGIDVLIEKPIAATVAEAERLVETARAHGRILQVGHLERFNSGVMALERMVTVPLFFEIHRLSMFAPRSLDVDVVLDLMIHDIDIVLALVGKLPEEVRAAGVRILSSKVDIANVRLAFPGGCIANLTASRVSTEKVRKLRLFQPHQYISVDYTRQDGMAFTVGDDRQIGFQPLGQDKKEPLVAQWDSFVDSVRRRSAPRVTGEQATLALRVCMDILAKIEEHGAVVAQTLHEV
;
A
#
# COMPACT_ATOMS: atom_id res chain seq x y z
N MET A 1 -12.12 15.34 24.80
CA MET A 1 -11.03 14.65 24.10
C MET A 1 -9.75 15.33 24.52
N SER A 2 -8.69 14.59 24.90
CA SER A 2 -7.40 15.19 25.27
C SER A 2 -6.90 16.07 24.13
N THR A 3 -6.50 17.29 24.44
CA THR A 3 -5.92 18.25 23.49
C THR A 3 -4.42 18.01 23.29
N ASP A 4 -3.87 16.99 23.97
CA ASP A 4 -2.44 16.69 23.91
C ASP A 4 -2.08 16.06 22.57
N LYS A 5 -0.98 16.53 22.00
CA LYS A 5 -0.42 15.95 20.78
C LYS A 5 0.08 14.53 21.06
N LEU A 6 -0.14 13.63 20.09
CA LEU A 6 0.47 12.30 20.14
C LEU A 6 1.97 12.42 19.84
N ARG A 7 2.78 11.75 20.66
CA ARG A 7 4.22 11.64 20.46
C ARG A 7 4.49 10.60 19.39
N ALA A 8 5.12 11.01 18.30
CA ALA A 8 5.33 10.18 17.12
C ALA A 8 6.82 9.93 16.83
N ALA A 9 7.13 8.77 16.30
CA ALA A 9 8.46 8.43 15.79
C ALA A 9 8.39 7.79 14.38
N VAL A 10 9.51 7.87 13.67
CA VAL A 10 9.72 7.13 12.42
C VAL A 10 10.91 6.19 12.58
N VAL A 11 10.72 4.92 12.26
CA VAL A 11 11.75 3.88 12.23
C VAL A 11 12.06 3.54 10.78
N GLY A 12 13.30 3.85 10.37
CA GLY A 12 13.77 3.83 8.98
C GLY A 12 13.75 5.24 8.39
N CYS A 13 14.93 5.89 8.29
CA CYS A 13 15.11 7.25 7.79
C CYS A 13 15.54 7.30 6.31
N GLY A 14 15.24 6.26 5.53
CA GLY A 14 15.44 6.24 4.09
C GLY A 14 14.48 7.17 3.35
N SER A 15 14.43 7.06 2.01
CA SER A 15 13.61 7.93 1.16
C SER A 15 12.11 7.99 1.58
N PHE A 16 11.52 6.84 1.90
CA PHE A 16 10.12 6.80 2.38
C PHE A 16 9.98 7.34 3.81
N GLY A 17 10.92 6.99 4.70
CA GLY A 17 10.94 7.53 6.05
C GLY A 17 11.04 9.04 6.10
N ALA A 18 11.85 9.65 5.23
CA ALA A 18 11.95 11.10 5.10
C ALA A 18 10.60 11.78 4.73
N ASN A 19 9.79 11.12 3.87
CA ASN A 19 8.45 11.62 3.57
C ASN A 19 7.51 11.54 4.78
N HIS A 20 7.59 10.46 5.57
CA HIS A 20 6.82 10.32 6.81
C HIS A 20 7.24 11.34 7.87
N LEU A 21 8.56 11.56 8.07
CA LEU A 21 9.07 12.58 8.97
C LEU A 21 8.48 13.97 8.64
N ARG A 22 8.50 14.34 7.34
CA ARG A 22 7.89 15.58 6.84
C ARG A 22 6.40 15.65 7.12
N ALA A 23 5.64 14.59 6.83
CA ALA A 23 4.19 14.57 7.01
C ALA A 23 3.80 14.68 8.49
N ILE A 24 4.53 14.00 9.39
CA ILE A 24 4.31 14.06 10.84
C ILE A 24 4.65 15.44 11.38
N ALA A 25 5.78 16.02 10.98
CA ALA A 25 6.22 17.36 11.42
C ALA A 25 5.23 18.48 11.04
N GLN A 26 4.45 18.28 9.98
CA GLN A 26 3.39 19.20 9.55
C GLN A 26 2.05 18.98 10.24
N SER A 27 1.89 17.90 11.00
CA SER A 27 0.63 17.56 11.68
C SER A 27 0.40 18.48 12.88
N ALA A 28 -0.81 19.02 13.00
CA ALA A 28 -1.23 19.75 14.18
C ALA A 28 -1.48 18.84 15.40
N ASP A 29 -1.76 17.57 15.16
CA ASP A 29 -2.20 16.58 16.12
C ASP A 29 -1.07 15.75 16.73
N CYS A 30 0.16 15.86 16.19
CA CYS A 30 1.29 15.06 16.61
C CYS A 30 2.53 15.94 16.88
N GLU A 31 3.42 15.40 17.69
CA GLU A 31 4.77 15.89 17.90
C GLU A 31 5.75 14.81 17.43
N LEU A 32 6.63 15.16 16.48
CA LEU A 32 7.71 14.27 16.05
C LEU A 32 8.84 14.31 17.07
N VAL A 33 8.98 13.24 17.86
CA VAL A 33 9.95 13.22 18.98
C VAL A 33 11.19 12.38 18.70
N ALA A 34 11.13 11.42 17.75
CA ALA A 34 12.29 10.60 17.42
C ALA A 34 12.33 10.16 15.95
N ALA A 35 13.56 10.11 15.41
CA ALA A 35 13.92 9.50 14.15
C ALA A 35 14.90 8.36 14.42
N VAL A 36 14.57 7.14 13.99
CA VAL A 36 15.34 5.93 14.29
C VAL A 36 15.86 5.31 13.00
N ASP A 37 17.16 5.09 12.92
CA ASP A 37 17.78 4.30 11.84
C ASP A 37 19.01 3.57 12.39
N ALA A 38 19.24 2.32 11.96
CA ALA A 38 20.44 1.57 12.32
C ALA A 38 21.75 2.26 11.87
N ASP A 39 21.65 3.09 10.84
CA ASP A 39 22.69 4.01 10.39
C ASP A 39 22.59 5.32 11.18
N SER A 40 23.58 5.58 12.04
CA SER A 40 23.61 6.75 12.91
C SER A 40 23.69 8.08 12.15
N GLU A 41 24.33 8.09 10.97
CA GLU A 41 24.42 9.30 10.14
C GLU A 41 23.03 9.65 9.56
N ARG A 42 22.29 8.64 9.08
CA ARG A 42 20.90 8.84 8.60
C ARG A 42 19.97 9.29 9.71
N ALA A 43 20.05 8.66 10.89
CA ALA A 43 19.26 9.07 12.05
C ALA A 43 19.60 10.51 12.47
N GLY A 44 20.88 10.86 12.55
CA GLY A 44 21.36 12.20 12.88
C GLY A 44 20.92 13.26 11.87
N ALA A 45 21.05 13.01 10.58
CA ALA A 45 20.60 13.92 9.53
C ALA A 45 19.08 14.14 9.54
N ALA A 46 18.31 13.07 9.78
CA ALA A 46 16.86 13.12 9.90
C ALA A 46 16.42 13.99 11.11
N ALA A 47 17.01 13.75 12.28
CA ALA A 47 16.72 14.52 13.49
C ALA A 47 17.13 15.98 13.35
N ALA A 48 18.31 16.27 12.80
CA ALA A 48 18.78 17.64 12.58
C ALA A 48 17.85 18.48 11.69
N SER A 49 17.12 17.83 10.79
CA SER A 49 16.14 18.48 9.90
C SER A 49 14.80 18.79 10.58
N HIS A 50 14.58 18.29 11.81
CA HIS A 50 13.30 18.40 12.53
C HIS A 50 13.54 18.83 13.97
N PRO A 51 13.36 20.13 14.32
CA PRO A 51 13.61 20.64 15.67
C PRO A 51 12.84 19.86 16.74
N GLY A 52 13.52 19.47 17.82
CA GLY A 52 12.93 18.69 18.92
C GLY A 52 12.94 17.17 18.71
N CYS A 53 13.35 16.68 17.53
CA CYS A 53 13.44 15.27 17.22
C CYS A 53 14.77 14.67 17.70
N GLU A 54 14.71 13.57 18.46
CA GLU A 54 15.88 12.80 18.93
C GLU A 54 16.33 11.81 17.85
N ALA A 55 17.66 11.70 17.63
CA ALA A 55 18.24 10.67 16.79
C ALA A 55 18.48 9.40 17.61
N LEU A 56 17.93 8.25 17.18
CA LEU A 56 18.10 6.96 17.84
C LEU A 56 18.60 5.91 16.83
N ILE A 57 19.39 4.95 17.30
CA ILE A 57 19.91 3.84 16.48
C ILE A 57 19.19 2.51 16.75
N ASP A 58 18.40 2.43 17.81
CA ASP A 58 17.63 1.24 18.20
C ASP A 58 16.19 1.64 18.50
N TRP A 59 15.24 1.06 17.78
CA TRP A 59 13.82 1.28 17.94
C TRP A 59 13.28 0.89 19.33
N ARG A 60 13.97 -0.01 20.05
CA ARG A 60 13.59 -0.42 21.41
C ARG A 60 13.63 0.73 22.40
N ALA A 61 14.43 1.74 22.11
CA ALA A 61 14.50 2.97 22.92
C ALA A 61 13.24 3.84 22.83
N LEU A 62 12.27 3.52 21.96
CA LEU A 62 10.99 4.21 21.85
C LEU A 62 9.98 3.84 22.94
N ALA A 63 10.18 2.72 23.64
CA ALA A 63 9.28 2.25 24.70
C ALA A 63 9.08 3.34 25.79
N GLY A 64 7.81 3.70 26.04
CA GLY A 64 7.43 4.77 26.98
C GLY A 64 7.69 6.21 26.49
N LYS A 65 8.40 6.41 25.40
CA LYS A 65 8.68 7.74 24.82
C LYS A 65 7.63 8.20 23.82
N VAL A 66 7.02 7.27 23.06
CA VAL A 66 6.09 7.58 21.97
C VAL A 66 4.78 6.85 22.11
N ASP A 67 3.75 7.40 21.51
CA ASP A 67 2.41 6.84 21.48
C ASP A 67 2.15 6.11 20.16
N VAL A 68 2.78 6.59 19.07
CA VAL A 68 2.63 6.09 17.72
C VAL A 68 3.97 6.02 17.00
N ALA A 69 4.13 5.05 16.10
CA ALA A 69 5.33 4.94 15.28
C ALA A 69 5.01 4.55 13.83
N VAL A 70 5.80 5.07 12.90
CA VAL A 70 5.84 4.61 11.51
C VAL A 70 7.03 3.68 11.34
N VAL A 71 6.81 2.51 10.72
CA VAL A 71 7.87 1.58 10.32
C VAL A 71 8.06 1.66 8.81
N ALA A 72 9.15 2.28 8.38
CA ALA A 72 9.53 2.50 6.98
C ALA A 72 10.92 1.90 6.67
N THR A 73 11.23 0.78 7.30
CA THR A 73 12.46 0.00 7.14
C THR A 73 12.36 -0.94 5.93
N PRO A 74 13.43 -1.66 5.54
CA PRO A 74 13.29 -2.78 4.61
C PRO A 74 12.27 -3.82 5.11
N THR A 75 11.48 -4.38 4.20
CA THR A 75 10.35 -5.29 4.50
C THR A 75 10.71 -6.46 5.41
N LEU A 76 11.93 -7.00 5.27
CA LEU A 76 12.45 -8.10 6.12
C LEU A 76 12.50 -7.74 7.62
N LYS A 77 12.43 -6.46 7.96
CA LYS A 77 12.45 -5.98 9.35
C LYS A 77 11.08 -5.58 9.88
N HIS A 78 10.06 -5.54 9.03
CA HIS A 78 8.73 -5.08 9.40
C HIS A 78 8.13 -5.88 10.55
N SER A 79 8.16 -7.22 10.46
CA SER A 79 7.56 -8.09 11.47
C SER A 79 8.27 -8.00 12.82
N GLU A 80 9.62 -8.01 12.84
CA GLU A 80 10.39 -7.88 14.08
C GLU A 80 10.09 -6.55 14.79
N ILE A 81 10.22 -5.45 14.04
CA ILE A 81 10.08 -4.09 14.60
C ILE A 81 8.62 -3.81 14.95
N GLY A 82 7.70 -4.14 14.05
CA GLY A 82 6.27 -3.90 14.25
C GLY A 82 5.72 -4.64 15.46
N CYS A 83 6.02 -5.95 15.62
CA CYS A 83 5.61 -6.71 16.80
C CYS A 83 6.17 -6.10 18.08
N GLY A 84 7.47 -5.80 18.12
CA GLY A 84 8.08 -5.24 19.32
C GLY A 84 7.54 -3.87 19.72
N LEU A 85 7.18 -3.02 18.77
CA LEU A 85 6.52 -1.74 19.04
C LEU A 85 5.09 -1.93 19.58
N LEU A 86 4.31 -2.83 18.96
CA LEU A 86 2.96 -3.17 19.41
C LEU A 86 2.96 -3.76 20.83
N GLU A 87 3.91 -4.66 21.13
CA GLU A 87 4.13 -5.24 22.47
C GLU A 87 4.51 -4.18 23.51
N ALA A 88 5.28 -3.15 23.08
CA ALA A 88 5.64 -2.00 23.91
C ALA A 88 4.48 -1.00 24.12
N GLY A 89 3.28 -1.29 23.58
CA GLY A 89 2.10 -0.44 23.74
C GLY A 89 2.02 0.73 22.76
N ILE A 90 2.77 0.71 21.67
CA ILE A 90 2.81 1.73 20.63
C ILE A 90 1.90 1.34 19.49
N ASP A 91 1.05 2.24 19.00
CA ASP A 91 0.25 2.04 17.80
C ASP A 91 1.12 2.24 16.55
N VAL A 92 0.96 1.38 15.52
CA VAL A 92 1.91 1.29 14.40
C VAL A 92 1.25 1.52 13.06
N LEU A 93 1.87 2.38 12.25
CA LEU A 93 1.70 2.44 10.80
C LEU A 93 2.92 1.77 10.17
N ILE A 94 2.72 0.70 9.40
CA ILE A 94 3.80 -0.05 8.76
C ILE A 94 3.72 0.08 7.23
N GLU A 95 4.85 0.32 6.56
CA GLU A 95 4.89 0.43 5.10
C GLU A 95 4.60 -0.90 4.39
N LYS A 96 4.12 -0.77 3.16
CA LYS A 96 3.87 -1.92 2.28
C LYS A 96 5.20 -2.51 1.74
N PRO A 97 5.25 -3.83 1.47
CA PRO A 97 4.34 -4.88 1.95
C PRO A 97 4.37 -4.97 3.47
N ILE A 98 3.26 -5.35 4.09
CA ILE A 98 3.15 -5.46 5.56
C ILE A 98 4.28 -6.30 6.18
N ALA A 99 4.69 -7.39 5.51
CA ALA A 99 5.77 -8.28 5.90
C ALA A 99 6.38 -8.99 4.68
N ALA A 100 7.45 -9.75 4.86
CA ALA A 100 8.07 -10.54 3.81
C ALA A 100 7.29 -11.83 3.49
N THR A 101 6.58 -12.38 4.48
CA THR A 101 5.77 -13.60 4.35
C THR A 101 4.38 -13.41 4.95
N VAL A 102 3.42 -14.23 4.49
CA VAL A 102 2.04 -14.22 5.03
C VAL A 102 2.04 -14.56 6.52
N ALA A 103 2.86 -15.51 6.96
CA ALA A 103 2.94 -15.90 8.37
C ALA A 103 3.45 -14.74 9.26
N GLU A 104 4.42 -13.95 8.78
CA GLU A 104 4.87 -12.75 9.50
C GLU A 104 3.79 -11.66 9.54
N ALA A 105 3.01 -11.49 8.47
CA ALA A 105 1.89 -10.58 8.43
C ALA A 105 0.78 -10.99 9.42
N GLU A 106 0.44 -12.27 9.47
CA GLU A 106 -0.52 -12.83 10.44
C GLU A 106 -0.05 -12.62 11.87
N ARG A 107 1.25 -12.81 12.14
CA ARG A 107 1.84 -12.53 13.46
C ARG A 107 1.71 -11.06 13.87
N LEU A 108 1.94 -10.12 12.96
CA LEU A 108 1.73 -8.69 13.21
C LEU A 108 0.29 -8.38 13.59
N VAL A 109 -0.67 -8.92 12.83
CA VAL A 109 -2.12 -8.77 13.08
C VAL A 109 -2.49 -9.33 14.47
N GLU A 110 -2.01 -10.52 14.78
CA GLU A 110 -2.30 -11.17 16.06
C GLU A 110 -1.69 -10.41 17.24
N THR A 111 -0.44 -9.91 17.09
CA THR A 111 0.22 -9.09 18.09
C THR A 111 -0.54 -7.79 18.34
N ALA A 112 -0.97 -7.09 17.29
CA ALA A 112 -1.77 -5.87 17.43
C ALA A 112 -3.07 -6.13 18.18
N ARG A 113 -3.76 -7.24 17.85
CA ARG A 113 -5.00 -7.65 18.50
C ARG A 113 -4.78 -8.02 19.98
N ALA A 114 -3.75 -8.82 20.27
CA ALA A 114 -3.44 -9.26 21.64
C ALA A 114 -3.12 -8.08 22.58
N HIS A 115 -2.46 -7.04 22.07
CA HIS A 115 -2.09 -5.87 22.85
C HIS A 115 -3.09 -4.70 22.72
N GLY A 116 -4.21 -4.88 22.00
CA GLY A 116 -5.23 -3.85 21.78
C GLY A 116 -4.66 -2.61 21.09
N ARG A 117 -3.70 -2.79 20.18
CA ARG A 117 -3.04 -1.69 19.44
C ARG A 117 -3.60 -1.53 18.04
N ILE A 118 -3.52 -0.32 17.51
CA ILE A 118 -3.88 -0.03 16.13
C ILE A 118 -2.70 -0.38 15.23
N LEU A 119 -2.97 -1.21 14.20
CA LEU A 119 -2.04 -1.51 13.13
C LEU A 119 -2.64 -1.07 11.80
N GLN A 120 -2.09 0.00 11.21
CA GLN A 120 -2.41 0.46 9.86
C GLN A 120 -1.29 0.09 8.89
N VAL A 121 -1.63 -0.22 7.66
CA VAL A 121 -0.64 -0.53 6.62
C VAL A 121 -0.61 0.56 5.54
N GLY A 122 0.59 0.88 5.06
CA GLY A 122 0.90 1.98 4.14
C GLY A 122 0.47 1.74 2.69
N HIS A 123 -0.73 1.22 2.43
CA HIS A 123 -1.31 1.19 1.08
C HIS A 123 -1.80 2.59 0.68
N LEU A 124 -0.85 3.44 0.35
CA LEU A 124 -1.01 4.87 0.11
C LEU A 124 -2.10 5.20 -0.91
N GLU A 125 -2.29 4.37 -1.94
CA GLU A 125 -3.29 4.61 -2.99
C GLU A 125 -4.75 4.53 -2.48
N ARG A 126 -5.01 3.92 -1.31
CA ARG A 126 -6.33 3.95 -0.65
C ARG A 126 -6.70 5.36 -0.15
N PHE A 127 -5.74 6.27 -0.08
CA PHE A 127 -5.90 7.67 0.32
C PHE A 127 -5.84 8.62 -0.88
N ASN A 128 -5.74 8.10 -2.09
CA ASN A 128 -5.85 8.84 -3.33
C ASN A 128 -7.29 9.35 -3.52
N SER A 129 -7.48 10.64 -3.75
CA SER A 129 -8.82 11.23 -3.82
C SER A 129 -9.70 10.63 -4.91
N GLY A 130 -9.10 10.23 -6.05
CA GLY A 130 -9.81 9.53 -7.13
C GLY A 130 -10.29 8.14 -6.69
N VAL A 131 -9.46 7.39 -5.94
CA VAL A 131 -9.81 6.07 -5.38
C VAL A 131 -10.88 6.21 -4.30
N MET A 132 -10.73 7.20 -3.40
CA MET A 132 -11.74 7.46 -2.36
C MET A 132 -13.11 7.85 -2.95
N ALA A 133 -13.11 8.57 -4.06
CA ALA A 133 -14.35 8.89 -4.77
C ALA A 133 -14.94 7.65 -5.46
N LEU A 134 -14.09 6.82 -6.09
CA LEU A 134 -14.49 5.55 -6.69
C LEU A 134 -15.17 4.63 -5.66
N GLU A 135 -14.59 4.45 -4.48
CA GLU A 135 -15.12 3.58 -3.41
C GLU A 135 -16.58 3.94 -3.03
N ARG A 136 -16.93 5.23 -3.09
CA ARG A 136 -18.32 5.69 -2.78
C ARG A 136 -19.32 5.38 -3.88
N MET A 137 -18.84 5.05 -5.08
CA MET A 137 -19.70 4.84 -6.27
C MET A 137 -19.82 3.36 -6.65
N VAL A 138 -18.95 2.51 -6.12
CA VAL A 138 -18.98 1.08 -6.44
C VAL A 138 -20.22 0.45 -5.85
N THR A 139 -20.94 -0.29 -6.71
CA THR A 139 -22.13 -1.08 -6.36
C THR A 139 -21.85 -2.57 -6.56
N VAL A 140 -21.84 -3.03 -7.82
CA VAL A 140 -21.56 -4.41 -8.21
C VAL A 140 -20.43 -4.40 -9.24
N PRO A 141 -19.16 -4.52 -8.83
CA PRO A 141 -18.05 -4.51 -9.76
C PRO A 141 -18.11 -5.77 -10.64
N LEU A 142 -18.04 -5.58 -11.97
CA LEU A 142 -18.07 -6.67 -12.95
C LEU A 142 -16.72 -6.88 -13.60
N PHE A 143 -16.01 -5.79 -13.90
CA PHE A 143 -14.73 -5.87 -14.60
C PHE A 143 -13.81 -4.72 -14.22
N PHE A 144 -12.55 -5.06 -13.91
CA PHE A 144 -11.46 -4.12 -13.72
C PHE A 144 -10.42 -4.25 -14.82
N GLU A 145 -9.93 -3.12 -15.31
CA GLU A 145 -8.76 -3.01 -16.16
C GLU A 145 -7.78 -2.02 -15.52
N ILE A 146 -6.60 -2.51 -15.12
CA ILE A 146 -5.64 -1.71 -14.35
C ILE A 146 -4.26 -1.77 -15.01
N HIS A 147 -3.68 -0.60 -15.22
CA HIS A 147 -2.33 -0.43 -15.76
C HIS A 147 -1.48 0.41 -14.81
N ARG A 148 -0.36 -0.17 -14.35
CA ARG A 148 0.66 0.50 -13.56
C ARG A 148 2.02 0.34 -14.23
N LEU A 149 2.26 1.24 -15.18
CA LEU A 149 3.46 1.23 -16.00
C LEU A 149 4.39 2.35 -15.54
N SER A 150 5.68 2.04 -15.43
CA SER A 150 6.73 2.99 -15.07
C SER A 150 7.91 2.87 -16.03
N MET A 151 8.55 4.00 -16.30
CA MET A 151 9.85 4.00 -16.96
C MET A 151 10.87 3.34 -16.04
N PHE A 152 11.90 2.75 -16.65
CA PHE A 152 12.98 2.16 -15.90
C PHE A 152 13.65 3.19 -14.98
N ALA A 153 13.86 2.79 -13.73
CA ALA A 153 14.67 3.51 -12.76
C ALA A 153 15.55 2.48 -12.02
N PRO A 154 16.84 2.77 -11.76
CA PRO A 154 17.75 1.83 -11.12
C PRO A 154 17.52 1.73 -9.60
N ARG A 155 16.27 1.49 -9.20
CA ARG A 155 15.83 1.33 -7.81
C ARG A 155 14.90 0.14 -7.68
N SER A 156 14.84 -0.48 -6.51
CA SER A 156 13.94 -1.62 -6.19
C SER A 156 14.08 -2.78 -7.19
N LEU A 157 15.29 -3.02 -7.72
CA LEU A 157 15.57 -4.12 -8.67
C LEU A 157 15.70 -5.48 -7.95
N ASP A 158 15.76 -5.46 -6.64
CA ASP A 158 15.80 -6.61 -5.74
C ASP A 158 14.39 -7.14 -5.39
N VAL A 159 13.32 -6.43 -5.77
CA VAL A 159 11.93 -6.78 -5.49
C VAL A 159 11.16 -7.00 -6.80
N ASP A 160 10.27 -8.00 -6.83
CA ASP A 160 9.40 -8.26 -7.98
C ASP A 160 8.38 -7.12 -8.17
N VAL A 161 8.06 -6.80 -9.43
CA VAL A 161 7.08 -5.75 -9.78
C VAL A 161 5.70 -5.99 -9.16
N VAL A 162 5.37 -7.24 -8.83
CA VAL A 162 4.14 -7.62 -8.16
C VAL A 162 4.09 -7.03 -6.75
N LEU A 163 5.15 -7.21 -5.95
CA LEU A 163 5.24 -6.69 -4.58
C LEU A 163 5.58 -5.20 -4.51
N ASP A 164 6.28 -4.67 -5.53
CA ASP A 164 6.61 -3.24 -5.53
C ASP A 164 5.45 -2.36 -6.05
N LEU A 165 4.85 -2.74 -7.18
CA LEU A 165 3.86 -1.92 -7.89
C LEU A 165 2.44 -2.49 -7.82
N MET A 166 2.24 -3.77 -8.21
CA MET A 166 0.91 -4.35 -8.40
C MET A 166 0.15 -4.53 -7.09
N ILE A 167 0.83 -4.69 -5.97
CA ILE A 167 0.22 -4.87 -4.64
C ILE A 167 -0.77 -3.75 -4.28
N HIS A 168 -0.51 -2.52 -4.73
CA HIS A 168 -1.43 -1.40 -4.51
C HIS A 168 -2.76 -1.59 -5.24
N ASP A 169 -2.70 -2.11 -6.46
CA ASP A 169 -3.88 -2.34 -7.29
C ASP A 169 -4.65 -3.57 -6.79
N ILE A 170 -3.94 -4.60 -6.33
CA ILE A 170 -4.53 -5.79 -5.70
C ILE A 170 -5.28 -5.40 -4.43
N ASP A 171 -4.68 -4.59 -3.56
CA ASP A 171 -5.32 -4.09 -2.34
C ASP A 171 -6.62 -3.33 -2.66
N ILE A 172 -6.62 -2.44 -3.66
CA ILE A 172 -7.81 -1.70 -4.08
C ILE A 172 -8.89 -2.65 -4.61
N VAL A 173 -8.53 -3.60 -5.50
CA VAL A 173 -9.50 -4.56 -6.05
C VAL A 173 -10.12 -5.41 -4.95
N LEU A 174 -9.31 -5.94 -4.02
CA LEU A 174 -9.82 -6.72 -2.89
C LEU A 174 -10.77 -5.92 -2.00
N ALA A 175 -10.45 -4.65 -1.76
CA ALA A 175 -11.29 -3.77 -0.96
C ALA A 175 -12.64 -3.47 -1.64
N LEU A 176 -12.65 -3.30 -2.97
CA LEU A 176 -13.85 -2.99 -3.74
C LEU A 176 -14.74 -4.23 -4.00
N VAL A 177 -14.12 -5.40 -4.18
CA VAL A 177 -14.85 -6.66 -4.41
C VAL A 177 -15.30 -7.29 -3.09
N GLY A 178 -14.53 -7.11 -2.00
CA GLY A 178 -14.82 -7.68 -0.68
C GLY A 178 -14.65 -9.20 -0.58
N LYS A 179 -13.99 -9.84 -1.56
CA LYS A 179 -13.78 -11.30 -1.62
C LYS A 179 -12.38 -11.61 -2.14
N LEU A 180 -11.87 -12.81 -1.84
CA LEU A 180 -10.67 -13.35 -2.48
C LEU A 180 -10.98 -13.90 -3.88
N PRO A 181 -10.01 -13.87 -4.81
CA PRO A 181 -10.16 -14.51 -6.11
C PRO A 181 -10.22 -16.04 -5.94
N GLU A 182 -11.04 -16.70 -6.74
CA GLU A 182 -11.12 -18.15 -6.85
C GLU A 182 -10.21 -18.71 -7.95
N GLU A 183 -9.78 -17.88 -8.90
CA GLU A 183 -8.83 -18.21 -9.94
C GLU A 183 -7.79 -17.08 -10.11
N VAL A 184 -6.52 -17.48 -10.21
CA VAL A 184 -5.39 -16.61 -10.50
C VAL A 184 -4.67 -17.13 -11.74
N ARG A 185 -4.62 -16.33 -12.81
CA ARG A 185 -3.76 -16.56 -13.97
C ARG A 185 -2.74 -15.44 -14.07
N ALA A 186 -1.48 -15.78 -14.16
CA ALA A 186 -0.41 -14.80 -14.19
C ALA A 186 0.71 -15.22 -15.13
N ALA A 187 1.26 -14.25 -15.84
CA ALA A 187 2.49 -14.35 -16.60
C ALA A 187 3.41 -13.19 -16.22
N GLY A 188 4.70 -13.45 -16.15
CA GLY A 188 5.69 -12.43 -15.84
C GLY A 188 7.02 -12.69 -16.54
N VAL A 189 7.75 -11.62 -16.84
CA VAL A 189 9.01 -11.69 -17.56
C VAL A 189 10.07 -10.90 -16.81
N ARG A 190 11.29 -11.46 -16.77
CA ARG A 190 12.51 -10.82 -16.29
C ARG A 190 13.22 -10.23 -17.50
N ILE A 191 13.48 -8.94 -17.52
CA ILE A 191 14.09 -8.23 -18.66
C ILE A 191 15.41 -7.57 -18.25
N LEU A 192 15.38 -6.80 -17.14
CA LEU A 192 16.51 -5.98 -16.70
C LEU A 192 17.06 -6.42 -15.34
N SER A 193 16.31 -7.19 -14.58
CA SER A 193 16.71 -7.65 -13.25
C SER A 193 16.59 -9.17 -13.11
N SER A 194 17.05 -9.72 -11.98
CA SER A 194 16.83 -11.12 -11.61
C SER A 194 15.39 -11.38 -11.13
N LYS A 195 14.58 -10.32 -11.00
CA LYS A 195 13.20 -10.33 -10.53
C LYS A 195 12.24 -10.10 -11.70
N VAL A 196 10.95 -10.31 -11.48
CA VAL A 196 9.93 -10.04 -12.49
C VAL A 196 9.83 -8.52 -12.72
N ASP A 197 10.07 -8.07 -13.96
CA ASP A 197 10.06 -6.66 -14.36
C ASP A 197 8.75 -6.21 -14.99
N ILE A 198 8.00 -7.16 -15.58
CA ILE A 198 6.65 -6.97 -16.08
C ILE A 198 5.79 -8.18 -15.72
N ALA A 199 4.58 -7.93 -15.24
CA ALA A 199 3.59 -8.97 -14.95
C ALA A 199 2.22 -8.59 -15.52
N ASN A 200 1.54 -9.58 -16.09
CA ASN A 200 0.13 -9.51 -16.48
C ASN A 200 -0.65 -10.56 -15.70
N VAL A 201 -1.72 -10.14 -15.07
CA VAL A 201 -2.49 -10.96 -14.14
C VAL A 201 -3.98 -10.84 -14.44
N ARG A 202 -4.67 -11.99 -14.40
CA ARG A 202 -6.13 -12.08 -14.41
C ARG A 202 -6.59 -12.74 -13.13
N LEU A 203 -7.44 -12.07 -12.39
CA LEU A 203 -8.10 -12.56 -11.18
C LEU A 203 -9.59 -12.75 -11.48
N ALA A 204 -10.14 -13.93 -11.19
CA ALA A 204 -11.58 -14.19 -11.24
C ALA A 204 -12.12 -14.31 -9.82
N PHE A 205 -13.24 -13.65 -9.55
CA PHE A 205 -13.86 -13.59 -8.22
C PHE A 205 -15.22 -14.29 -8.20
N PRO A 206 -15.63 -14.85 -7.06
CA PRO A 206 -16.99 -15.35 -6.86
C PRO A 206 -18.04 -14.30 -7.23
N GLY A 207 -18.99 -14.69 -8.10
CA GLY A 207 -20.00 -13.76 -8.60
C GLY A 207 -19.68 -13.16 -9.98
N GLY A 208 -18.56 -13.59 -10.61
CA GLY A 208 -18.24 -13.32 -12.01
C GLY A 208 -17.44 -12.04 -12.26
N CYS A 209 -17.05 -11.31 -11.20
CA CYS A 209 -16.15 -10.17 -11.36
C CYS A 209 -14.76 -10.64 -11.83
N ILE A 210 -14.19 -9.91 -12.79
CA ILE A 210 -12.85 -10.16 -13.33
C ILE A 210 -11.98 -8.91 -13.14
N ALA A 211 -10.74 -9.09 -12.72
CA ALA A 211 -9.74 -8.03 -12.73
C ALA A 211 -8.54 -8.41 -13.58
N ASN A 212 -8.24 -7.58 -14.58
CA ASN A 212 -7.01 -7.66 -15.36
C ASN A 212 -6.04 -6.57 -14.89
N LEU A 213 -4.84 -6.98 -14.49
CA LEU A 213 -3.81 -6.07 -13.97
C LEU A 213 -2.53 -6.23 -14.79
N THR A 214 -1.94 -5.11 -15.18
CA THR A 214 -0.61 -5.09 -15.79
C THR A 214 0.28 -4.13 -14.99
N ALA A 215 1.38 -4.64 -14.46
CA ALA A 215 2.42 -3.82 -13.83
C ALA A 215 3.74 -4.00 -14.55
N SER A 216 4.44 -2.89 -14.82
CA SER A 216 5.74 -2.90 -15.50
C SER A 216 6.62 -1.78 -14.98
N ARG A 217 7.93 -2.09 -14.81
CA ARG A 217 8.98 -1.09 -14.55
C ARG A 217 9.87 -0.86 -15.77
N VAL A 218 9.51 -1.42 -16.92
CA VAL A 218 10.30 -1.39 -18.17
C VAL A 218 9.50 -0.80 -19.34
N SER A 219 8.65 0.17 -19.05
CA SER A 219 7.80 0.82 -20.06
C SER A 219 8.42 2.12 -20.54
N THR A 220 8.00 2.57 -21.73
CA THR A 220 8.45 3.86 -22.33
C THR A 220 7.71 5.06 -21.76
N GLU A 221 6.58 4.84 -21.09
CA GLU A 221 5.75 5.89 -20.50
C GLU A 221 5.29 5.52 -19.09
N LYS A 222 4.88 6.51 -18.31
CA LYS A 222 4.28 6.34 -17.00
C LYS A 222 2.76 6.36 -17.11
N VAL A 223 2.13 5.21 -16.88
CA VAL A 223 0.67 5.06 -16.83
C VAL A 223 0.26 4.52 -15.46
N ARG A 224 -0.70 5.16 -14.83
CA ARG A 224 -1.27 4.71 -13.55
C ARG A 224 -2.79 4.91 -13.62
N LYS A 225 -3.50 3.92 -14.17
CA LYS A 225 -4.94 4.01 -14.42
C LYS A 225 -5.68 2.78 -13.95
N LEU A 226 -6.84 3.01 -13.35
CA LEU A 226 -7.85 2.01 -13.05
C LEU A 226 -9.13 2.33 -13.82
N ARG A 227 -9.69 1.32 -14.46
CA ARG A 227 -11.02 1.36 -15.07
C ARG A 227 -11.89 0.29 -14.42
N LEU A 228 -13.06 0.68 -14.00
CA LEU A 228 -14.08 -0.18 -13.43
C LEU A 228 -15.34 -0.13 -14.28
N PHE A 229 -15.87 -1.30 -14.59
CA PHE A 229 -17.16 -1.48 -15.24
C PHE A 229 -18.11 -2.16 -14.26
N GLN A 230 -19.30 -1.58 -14.11
CA GLN A 230 -20.40 -2.11 -13.32
C GLN A 230 -21.72 -1.83 -14.06
N PRO A 231 -22.88 -2.38 -13.63
CA PRO A 231 -24.12 -2.18 -14.37
C PRO A 231 -24.40 -0.69 -14.65
N HIS A 232 -24.60 -0.37 -15.93
CA HIS A 232 -24.90 0.97 -16.42
C HIS A 232 -23.84 2.05 -16.14
N GLN A 233 -22.63 1.67 -15.67
CA GLN A 233 -21.61 2.64 -15.31
C GLN A 233 -20.19 2.18 -15.68
N TYR A 234 -19.43 3.11 -16.22
CA TYR A 234 -17.98 3.00 -16.43
C TYR A 234 -17.28 4.10 -15.62
N ILE A 235 -16.27 3.71 -14.83
CA ILE A 235 -15.52 4.65 -14.01
C ILE A 235 -14.04 4.52 -14.36
N SER A 236 -13.38 5.65 -14.64
CA SER A 236 -11.95 5.72 -14.91
C SER A 236 -11.26 6.63 -13.89
N VAL A 237 -10.21 6.13 -13.24
CA VAL A 237 -9.38 6.87 -12.28
C VAL A 237 -7.95 6.95 -12.79
N ASP A 238 -7.36 8.13 -12.74
CA ASP A 238 -5.93 8.36 -12.94
C ASP A 238 -5.28 8.63 -11.58
N TYR A 239 -4.48 7.67 -11.10
CA TYR A 239 -3.83 7.78 -9.79
C TYR A 239 -2.83 8.94 -9.70
N THR A 240 -2.15 9.25 -10.82
CA THR A 240 -1.14 10.33 -10.83
C THR A 240 -1.80 11.70 -10.68
N ARG A 241 -2.94 11.90 -11.35
CA ARG A 241 -3.72 13.13 -11.25
C ARG A 241 -4.61 13.16 -10.02
N GLN A 242 -4.82 12.02 -9.38
CA GLN A 242 -5.74 11.84 -8.25
C GLN A 242 -7.18 12.24 -8.57
N ASP A 243 -7.58 12.02 -9.82
CA ASP A 243 -8.91 12.36 -10.32
C ASP A 243 -9.45 11.23 -11.20
N GLY A 244 -10.67 11.42 -11.69
CA GLY A 244 -11.31 10.46 -12.57
C GLY A 244 -12.61 10.99 -13.14
N MET A 245 -13.28 10.12 -13.88
CA MET A 245 -14.58 10.38 -14.48
C MET A 245 -15.45 9.14 -14.39
N ALA A 246 -16.69 9.32 -13.97
CA ALA A 246 -17.72 8.31 -14.08
C ALA A 246 -18.67 8.65 -15.23
N PHE A 247 -18.97 7.63 -16.04
CA PHE A 247 -19.94 7.68 -17.13
C PHE A 247 -21.11 6.77 -16.76
N THR A 248 -22.30 7.30 -16.67
CA THR A 248 -23.50 6.55 -16.28
C THR A 248 -24.53 6.61 -17.40
N VAL A 249 -25.09 5.49 -17.76
CA VAL A 249 -26.22 5.41 -18.71
C VAL A 249 -27.52 5.42 -17.92
N GLY A 250 -28.31 6.48 -18.10
CA GLY A 250 -29.65 6.60 -17.51
C GLY A 250 -30.68 5.70 -18.18
N ASP A 251 -31.86 5.56 -17.59
CA ASP A 251 -32.99 4.79 -18.14
C ASP A 251 -33.47 5.33 -19.50
N ASP A 252 -33.29 6.62 -19.73
CA ASP A 252 -33.54 7.31 -20.99
C ASP A 252 -32.42 7.11 -22.04
N ARG A 253 -31.40 6.29 -21.74
CA ARG A 253 -30.19 6.06 -22.51
C ARG A 253 -29.30 7.29 -22.70
N GLN A 254 -29.52 8.36 -21.95
CA GLN A 254 -28.59 9.49 -21.91
C GLN A 254 -27.34 9.14 -21.11
N ILE A 255 -26.19 9.65 -21.56
CA ILE A 255 -24.92 9.45 -20.87
C ILE A 255 -24.66 10.65 -19.96
N GLY A 256 -24.67 10.39 -18.67
CA GLY A 256 -24.25 11.33 -17.64
C GLY A 256 -22.74 11.26 -17.39
N PHE A 257 -22.13 12.41 -17.04
CA PHE A 257 -20.72 12.52 -16.71
C PHE A 257 -20.56 13.12 -15.31
N GLN A 258 -19.78 12.46 -14.47
CA GLN A 258 -19.47 12.95 -13.12
C GLN A 258 -17.96 12.92 -12.89
N PRO A 259 -17.32 14.09 -12.66
CA PRO A 259 -15.91 14.14 -12.28
C PRO A 259 -15.70 13.59 -10.86
N LEU A 260 -14.54 12.96 -10.62
CA LEU A 260 -14.13 12.36 -9.36
C LEU A 260 -12.86 13.02 -8.82
N GLY A 261 -12.65 12.97 -7.51
CA GLY A 261 -11.39 13.38 -6.89
C GLY A 261 -11.15 14.88 -6.95
N GLN A 262 -12.18 15.71 -6.69
CA GLN A 262 -12.04 17.16 -6.73
C GLN A 262 -11.27 17.72 -5.52
N ASP A 263 -11.45 17.11 -4.34
CA ASP A 263 -10.77 17.50 -3.09
C ASP A 263 -9.42 16.81 -2.98
N LYS A 264 -8.39 17.40 -3.58
CA LYS A 264 -7.04 16.81 -3.61
C LYS A 264 -6.30 17.14 -2.32
N LYS A 265 -6.07 16.11 -1.50
CA LYS A 265 -5.13 16.12 -0.38
C LYS A 265 -3.93 15.25 -0.74
N GLU A 266 -2.74 15.60 -0.27
CA GLU A 266 -1.58 14.72 -0.43
C GLU A 266 -1.89 13.36 0.23
N PRO A 267 -1.80 12.22 -0.50
CA PRO A 267 -2.20 10.92 0.03
C PRO A 267 -1.45 10.53 1.31
N LEU A 268 -0.17 10.88 1.45
CA LEU A 268 0.62 10.57 2.63
C LEU A 268 0.12 11.33 3.86
N VAL A 269 -0.24 12.59 3.70
CA VAL A 269 -0.85 13.39 4.78
C VAL A 269 -2.23 12.84 5.12
N ALA A 270 -3.04 12.48 4.12
CA ALA A 270 -4.36 11.87 4.35
C ALA A 270 -4.27 10.53 5.08
N GLN A 271 -3.26 9.71 4.73
CA GLN A 271 -2.95 8.44 5.41
C GLN A 271 -2.58 8.65 6.87
N TRP A 272 -1.69 9.62 7.13
CA TRP A 272 -1.26 9.95 8.48
C TRP A 272 -2.43 10.43 9.35
N ASP A 273 -3.22 11.38 8.85
CA ASP A 273 -4.37 11.90 9.58
C ASP A 273 -5.41 10.82 9.88
N SER A 274 -5.65 9.91 8.92
CA SER A 274 -6.55 8.77 9.13
C SER A 274 -6.03 7.81 10.20
N PHE A 275 -4.72 7.58 10.26
CA PHE A 275 -4.11 6.76 11.29
C PHE A 275 -4.26 7.41 12.67
N VAL A 276 -3.94 8.69 12.79
CA VAL A 276 -4.09 9.47 14.04
C VAL A 276 -5.55 9.47 14.53
N ASP A 277 -6.51 9.66 13.62
CA ASP A 277 -7.93 9.59 13.97
C ASP A 277 -8.32 8.20 14.49
N SER A 278 -7.86 7.14 13.86
CA SER A 278 -8.08 5.76 14.32
C SER A 278 -7.48 5.50 15.70
N VAL A 279 -6.27 6.00 15.95
CA VAL A 279 -5.61 5.90 17.26
C VAL A 279 -6.40 6.64 18.33
N ARG A 280 -6.82 7.87 18.09
CA ARG A 280 -7.57 8.69 19.05
C ARG A 280 -8.93 8.12 19.37
N ARG A 281 -9.62 7.59 18.37
CA ARG A 281 -10.97 6.99 18.53
C ARG A 281 -10.94 5.52 18.93
N ARG A 282 -9.75 4.90 18.92
CA ARG A 282 -9.61 3.44 19.10
C ARG A 282 -10.49 2.66 18.13
N SER A 283 -10.60 3.13 16.89
CA SER A 283 -11.39 2.53 15.83
C SER A 283 -10.50 1.82 14.81
N ALA A 284 -11.08 0.88 14.06
CA ALA A 284 -10.37 0.20 12.99
C ALA A 284 -9.79 1.21 11.98
N PRO A 285 -8.53 1.06 11.56
CA PRO A 285 -7.92 1.94 10.58
C PRO A 285 -8.48 1.66 9.17
N ARG A 286 -8.34 2.64 8.27
CA ARG A 286 -8.82 2.52 6.89
C ARG A 286 -8.20 1.37 6.12
N VAL A 287 -6.93 1.05 6.39
CA VAL A 287 -6.22 -0.11 5.83
C VAL A 287 -5.72 -0.95 6.98
N THR A 288 -6.43 -2.02 7.26
CA THR A 288 -6.10 -2.90 8.39
C THR A 288 -4.97 -3.89 8.05
N GLY A 289 -4.33 -4.44 9.07
CA GLY A 289 -3.35 -5.50 8.90
C GLY A 289 -3.91 -6.73 8.19
N GLU A 290 -5.18 -7.10 8.48
CA GLU A 290 -5.88 -8.20 7.84
C GLU A 290 -6.05 -7.98 6.33
N GLN A 291 -6.49 -6.79 5.91
CA GLN A 291 -6.64 -6.44 4.49
C GLN A 291 -5.30 -6.51 3.76
N ALA A 292 -4.25 -5.94 4.34
CA ALA A 292 -2.91 -5.98 3.77
C ALA A 292 -2.32 -7.40 3.72
N THR A 293 -2.64 -8.26 4.70
CA THR A 293 -2.28 -9.68 4.70
C THR A 293 -2.95 -10.42 3.54
N LEU A 294 -4.22 -10.13 3.25
CA LEU A 294 -4.92 -10.71 2.09
C LEU A 294 -4.29 -10.25 0.77
N ALA A 295 -3.94 -8.95 0.65
CA ALA A 295 -3.25 -8.44 -0.53
C ALA A 295 -1.88 -9.11 -0.73
N LEU A 296 -1.10 -9.27 0.34
CA LEU A 296 0.17 -9.99 0.30
C LEU A 296 -0.02 -11.46 -0.13
N ARG A 297 -1.03 -12.16 0.40
CA ARG A 297 -1.34 -13.55 0.03
C ARG A 297 -1.61 -13.67 -1.47
N VAL A 298 -2.47 -12.83 -2.03
CA VAL A 298 -2.75 -12.82 -3.47
C VAL A 298 -1.49 -12.50 -4.28
N CYS A 299 -0.62 -11.61 -3.82
CA CYS A 299 0.67 -11.36 -4.47
C CYS A 299 1.55 -12.62 -4.50
N MET A 300 1.61 -13.38 -3.40
CA MET A 300 2.39 -14.61 -3.34
C MET A 300 1.82 -15.69 -4.27
N ASP A 301 0.49 -15.82 -4.36
CA ASP A 301 -0.17 -16.72 -5.30
C ASP A 301 0.15 -16.33 -6.76
N ILE A 302 0.15 -15.04 -7.08
CA ILE A 302 0.53 -14.52 -8.39
C ILE A 302 1.99 -14.88 -8.72
N LEU A 303 2.91 -14.67 -7.77
CA LEU A 303 4.33 -15.01 -7.98
C LEU A 303 4.54 -16.51 -8.22
N ALA A 304 3.81 -17.37 -7.49
CA ALA A 304 3.85 -18.82 -7.71
C ALA A 304 3.34 -19.17 -9.14
N LYS A 305 2.26 -18.53 -9.61
CA LYS A 305 1.74 -18.74 -10.98
C LYS A 305 2.68 -18.22 -12.07
N ILE A 306 3.39 -17.13 -11.81
CA ILE A 306 4.43 -16.61 -12.72
C ILE A 306 5.60 -17.61 -12.81
N GLU A 307 5.97 -18.26 -11.72
CA GLU A 307 7.03 -19.27 -11.70
C GLU A 307 6.64 -20.54 -12.44
N GLU A 308 5.40 -21.03 -12.25
CA GLU A 308 4.83 -22.14 -13.03
C GLU A 308 4.84 -21.83 -14.54
N HIS A 309 4.40 -20.63 -14.94
CA HIS A 309 4.43 -20.18 -16.33
C HIS A 309 5.87 -20.10 -16.88
N GLY A 310 6.79 -19.56 -16.09
CA GLY A 310 8.21 -19.45 -16.46
C GLY A 310 8.85 -20.82 -16.74
N ALA A 311 8.48 -21.86 -15.99
CA ALA A 311 8.95 -23.23 -16.23
C ALA A 311 8.47 -23.77 -17.59
N VAL A 312 7.21 -23.50 -17.98
CA VAL A 312 6.68 -23.87 -19.31
C VAL A 312 7.44 -23.16 -20.44
N VAL A 313 7.68 -21.86 -20.29
CA VAL A 313 8.44 -21.07 -21.27
C VAL A 313 9.88 -21.59 -21.42
N ALA A 314 10.54 -21.96 -20.32
CA ALA A 314 11.88 -22.50 -20.34
C ALA A 314 11.97 -23.83 -21.13
N GLN A 315 10.97 -24.72 -20.98
CA GLN A 315 10.89 -25.95 -21.78
C GLN A 315 10.79 -25.65 -23.28
N THR A 316 9.90 -24.72 -23.67
CA THR A 316 9.74 -24.32 -25.07
C THR A 316 11.03 -23.75 -25.69
N LEU A 317 11.82 -22.98 -24.90
CA LEU A 317 13.08 -22.43 -25.37
C LEU A 317 14.20 -23.47 -25.52
N HIS A 318 14.13 -24.60 -24.81
CA HIS A 318 15.07 -25.72 -24.97
C HIS A 318 14.76 -26.61 -26.15
N GLU A 319 13.56 -26.52 -26.73
CA GLU A 319 13.15 -27.29 -27.92
C GLU A 319 13.46 -26.55 -29.24
N VAL A 320 13.92 -25.28 -29.17
CA VAL A 320 14.31 -24.45 -30.32
C VAL A 320 15.83 -24.33 -30.39
#